data_1243de8def562fbc0f2a8912fdf90691
#
_entry.id   1243de8def562fbc0f2a8912fdf90691
#
_cell.length_a   1.000
_cell.length_b   1.000
_cell.length_c   1.000
_cell.angle_alpha   90.00
_cell.angle_beta   90.00
_cell.angle_gamma   90.00
#
_symmetry.space_group_name_H-M   'P 1'
#
loop_
_entity.id
_entity.type
_entity.pdbx_description
1 polymer ?
#
loop_
_entity_poly.entity_id
_entity_poly.type
_entity_poly.pdbx_seq_one_letter_code
_entity_poly.pdbx_strand_id
1 'polypeptide(L)'
;MKHRAFRSIILAIVALLSIVPAVYPRQEKKPKPITPITIEMAEPAQKIMGLNFDRAKLDSVLENLVEQLESFEKIRSISLPNNIPPAILFNPIPVGFQFERVKKPFKMSPPGKVVRAKNIEDLAFYSVGQLAELIRTRTVTSEQLTVMYLNRLKKYGPKLECVVTLTEDLALRQAKQADKEIAKGKYRGPLHGIPFGVKDLLSVKGYKTTWGSVPYKDQVIDEDATVVKRLENAGAVLMAKLTMGELAMGDVWFGGKTRNPWNYKQGSSGSSAGAASATAAGLVGFSIGTETLGSIVSPSTRCGTTGLRPTYGRVSRTGAMALSWSMDKIGPICRTVEDCALVFNAIQGADGVDQTLYEAPFNYDPKVDWKKLRVGYLKMEFDSVRSNKAISDSVLTVLRKLGAQLIPIELPKLPLDGLRIILSAEAAAAFDELTRSGKDDLMVRQMKGAWPNSFRSSRFIPAVEYIEANRVRYLLIQEMQKLMKDIDVYVAPSFGGSNLLLTNLTGHPCVVLPDGFTKEGTPTSISFIGQLFGEAKLLAVAKQFQDATDYHLKHPKLQE
;
A
#
# COMPACT_ATOMS: atom_id res chain seq x y z
N MET A 1 47.33 -38.37 -38.79
CA MET A 1 46.74 -38.24 -37.43
C MET A 1 46.30 -36.80 -37.21
N LYS A 2 45.15 -36.37 -37.69
CA LYS A 2 44.46 -35.09 -37.40
C LYS A 2 43.10 -35.18 -38.07
N HIS A 3 42.07 -35.73 -37.42
CA HIS A 3 40.65 -35.64 -37.75
C HIS A 3 39.83 -36.50 -36.78
N ARG A 4 39.76 -36.08 -35.48
CA ARG A 4 38.79 -36.62 -34.51
C ARG A 4 38.67 -35.69 -33.31
N ALA A 5 38.27 -34.44 -33.51
CA ALA A 5 38.00 -33.54 -32.39
C ALA A 5 37.02 -32.41 -32.78
N PHE A 6 35.95 -32.74 -33.53
CA PHE A 6 34.97 -31.70 -33.92
C PHE A 6 33.52 -32.21 -33.98
N ARG A 7 33.17 -33.21 -33.16
CA ARG A 7 31.79 -33.76 -33.13
C ARG A 7 31.15 -33.88 -31.74
N SER A 8 31.70 -33.24 -30.73
CA SER A 8 31.15 -33.35 -29.34
C SER A 8 30.69 -32.04 -28.72
N ILE A 9 30.53 -30.94 -29.47
CA ILE A 9 30.12 -29.61 -28.94
C ILE A 9 28.74 -29.18 -29.46
N ILE A 10 28.06 -29.93 -30.31
CA ILE A 10 26.73 -29.53 -30.84
C ILE A 10 25.54 -30.18 -30.13
N LEU A 11 25.74 -31.03 -29.13
CA LEU A 11 24.63 -31.71 -28.41
C LEU A 11 24.33 -31.13 -27.01
N ALA A 12 24.92 -29.98 -26.62
CA ALA A 12 24.70 -29.35 -25.29
C ALA A 12 23.91 -28.02 -25.34
N ILE A 13 23.40 -27.61 -26.51
CA ILE A 13 22.72 -26.29 -26.66
C ILE A 13 21.21 -26.41 -26.98
N VAL A 14 20.63 -27.61 -27.01
CA VAL A 14 19.20 -27.79 -27.36
C VAL A 14 18.32 -28.14 -26.13
N ALA A 15 18.83 -28.12 -24.92
CA ALA A 15 18.06 -28.46 -23.72
C ALA A 15 17.68 -27.23 -22.82
N LEU A 16 17.67 -26.00 -23.34
CA LEU A 16 17.38 -24.79 -22.54
C LEU A 16 16.46 -23.82 -23.28
N LEU A 17 15.36 -24.31 -23.83
CA LEU A 17 14.28 -23.44 -24.34
C LEU A 17 12.96 -24.24 -24.46
N SER A 18 12.34 -24.51 -23.35
CA SER A 18 10.90 -24.80 -23.29
C SER A 18 10.36 -24.63 -21.84
N ILE A 19 10.47 -23.41 -21.31
CA ILE A 19 9.49 -22.96 -20.31
C ILE A 19 8.35 -22.36 -21.12
N VAL A 20 7.46 -23.22 -21.61
CA VAL A 20 6.14 -22.81 -22.08
C VAL A 20 5.38 -22.37 -20.84
N PRO A 21 4.93 -21.10 -20.73
CA PRO A 21 4.06 -20.70 -19.64
C PRO A 21 2.81 -21.59 -19.70
N ALA A 22 2.38 -22.08 -18.54
CA ALA A 22 1.20 -22.92 -18.39
C ALA A 22 0.02 -22.23 -19.09
N VAL A 23 -0.44 -22.81 -20.18
CA VAL A 23 -1.69 -22.43 -20.83
C VAL A 23 -2.79 -22.80 -19.85
N TYR A 24 -3.39 -21.80 -19.21
CA TYR A 24 -4.56 -22.02 -18.36
C TYR A 24 -5.63 -22.76 -19.16
N PRO A 25 -6.23 -23.83 -18.63
CA PRO A 25 -7.27 -24.56 -19.34
C PRO A 25 -8.45 -23.63 -19.59
N ARG A 26 -8.73 -23.40 -20.84
CA ARG A 26 -9.84 -22.60 -21.34
C ARG A 26 -11.15 -23.32 -21.00
N GLN A 27 -11.81 -22.96 -19.90
CA GLN A 27 -13.20 -23.38 -19.68
C GLN A 27 -14.09 -22.51 -20.58
N GLU A 28 -14.44 -22.99 -21.74
CA GLU A 28 -15.47 -22.39 -22.58
C GLU A 28 -16.83 -22.58 -21.89
N LYS A 29 -17.30 -21.53 -21.20
CA LYS A 29 -18.69 -21.45 -20.77
C LYS A 29 -19.54 -21.24 -22.02
N LYS A 30 -20.51 -22.12 -22.29
CA LYS A 30 -21.49 -21.92 -23.37
C LYS A 30 -22.16 -20.55 -23.19
N PRO A 31 -22.22 -19.71 -24.22
CA PRO A 31 -22.90 -18.42 -24.12
C PRO A 31 -24.36 -18.62 -23.75
N LYS A 32 -24.85 -17.82 -22.80
CA LYS A 32 -26.27 -17.81 -22.46
C LYS A 32 -27.07 -17.25 -23.62
N PRO A 33 -28.29 -17.76 -23.90
CA PRO A 33 -29.15 -17.14 -24.92
C PRO A 33 -29.44 -15.68 -24.54
N ILE A 34 -29.25 -14.78 -25.52
CA ILE A 34 -29.43 -13.35 -25.31
C ILE A 34 -30.92 -13.03 -25.33
N THR A 35 -31.40 -12.38 -24.27
CA THR A 35 -32.77 -11.86 -24.24
C THR A 35 -32.89 -10.67 -25.18
N PRO A 36 -33.91 -10.59 -26.03
CA PRO A 36 -34.13 -9.43 -26.87
C PRO A 36 -34.23 -8.15 -26.01
N ILE A 37 -33.52 -7.10 -26.41
CA ILE A 37 -33.63 -5.79 -25.74
C ILE A 37 -34.80 -5.03 -26.34
N THR A 38 -35.68 -4.54 -25.47
CA THR A 38 -36.89 -3.79 -25.87
C THR A 38 -36.77 -2.33 -25.46
N ILE A 39 -37.64 -1.49 -26.05
CA ILE A 39 -37.67 -0.06 -25.73
C ILE A 39 -38.07 0.18 -24.27
N GLU A 40 -38.96 -0.68 -23.71
CA GLU A 40 -39.39 -0.64 -22.33
C GLU A 40 -38.26 -0.96 -21.35
N MET A 41 -37.22 -1.66 -21.79
CA MET A 41 -35.97 -1.87 -21.05
C MET A 41 -35.03 -0.67 -21.21
N ALA A 42 -34.90 -0.10 -22.40
CA ALA A 42 -33.98 0.99 -22.71
C ALA A 42 -34.41 2.35 -22.09
N GLU A 43 -35.71 2.66 -22.04
CA GLU A 43 -36.24 3.90 -21.46
C GLU A 43 -35.85 4.10 -19.95
N PRO A 44 -36.05 3.15 -19.02
CA PRO A 44 -35.58 3.31 -17.65
C PRO A 44 -34.06 3.22 -17.53
N ALA A 45 -33.39 2.42 -18.36
CA ALA A 45 -31.94 2.28 -18.33
C ALA A 45 -31.22 3.60 -18.67
N GLN A 46 -31.63 4.34 -19.68
CA GLN A 46 -31.05 5.64 -20.00
C GLN A 46 -31.15 6.65 -18.86
N LYS A 47 -32.24 6.63 -18.07
CA LYS A 47 -32.43 7.53 -16.92
C LYS A 47 -31.41 7.26 -15.82
N ILE A 48 -31.06 5.99 -15.59
CA ILE A 48 -30.01 5.62 -14.64
C ILE A 48 -28.64 6.18 -15.08
N MET A 49 -28.42 6.28 -16.39
CA MET A 49 -27.20 6.83 -16.99
C MET A 49 -27.23 8.36 -17.14
N GLY A 50 -28.30 9.05 -16.69
CA GLY A 50 -28.46 10.51 -16.83
C GLY A 50 -28.73 10.96 -18.27
N LEU A 51 -29.24 10.08 -19.13
CA LEU A 51 -29.55 10.36 -20.53
C LEU A 51 -31.05 10.59 -20.74
N ASN A 52 -31.41 11.30 -21.82
CA ASN A 52 -32.79 11.61 -22.16
C ASN A 52 -32.98 11.64 -23.69
N PHE A 53 -32.93 10.47 -24.31
CA PHE A 53 -33.24 10.30 -25.73
C PHE A 53 -34.74 10.13 -25.91
N ASP A 54 -35.29 10.66 -27.01
CA ASP A 54 -36.66 10.38 -27.40
C ASP A 54 -36.84 8.94 -27.87
N ARG A 55 -38.11 8.48 -27.95
CA ARG A 55 -38.45 7.09 -28.26
C ARG A 55 -37.92 6.67 -29.65
N ALA A 56 -37.90 7.54 -30.63
CA ALA A 56 -37.41 7.24 -31.97
C ALA A 56 -35.91 6.97 -31.99
N LYS A 57 -35.13 7.75 -31.20
CA LYS A 57 -33.68 7.51 -31.02
C LYS A 57 -33.41 6.23 -30.27
N LEU A 58 -34.19 5.94 -29.24
CA LEU A 58 -34.06 4.66 -28.51
C LEU A 58 -34.36 3.47 -29.42
N ASP A 59 -35.42 3.54 -30.21
CA ASP A 59 -35.76 2.47 -31.15
C ASP A 59 -34.64 2.23 -32.16
N SER A 60 -33.99 3.28 -32.65
CA SER A 60 -32.90 3.19 -33.62
C SER A 60 -31.60 2.54 -33.08
N VAL A 61 -31.42 2.43 -31.77
CA VAL A 61 -30.22 1.87 -31.17
C VAL A 61 -30.43 0.47 -30.58
N LEU A 62 -31.63 -0.11 -30.63
CA LEU A 62 -31.91 -1.40 -30.01
C LEU A 62 -31.02 -2.54 -30.53
N GLU A 63 -30.81 -2.62 -31.85
CA GLU A 63 -29.92 -3.63 -32.45
C GLU A 63 -28.48 -3.47 -31.95
N ASN A 64 -27.98 -2.23 -31.88
CA ASN A 64 -26.65 -1.93 -31.35
C ASN A 64 -26.49 -2.37 -29.89
N LEU A 65 -27.54 -2.25 -29.07
CA LEU A 65 -27.52 -2.69 -27.67
C LEU A 65 -27.47 -4.22 -27.57
N VAL A 66 -28.13 -4.94 -28.48
CA VAL A 66 -28.04 -6.40 -28.58
C VAL A 66 -26.60 -6.82 -28.94
N GLU A 67 -25.98 -6.19 -29.96
CA GLU A 67 -24.60 -6.46 -30.33
C GLU A 67 -23.60 -6.14 -29.21
N GLN A 68 -23.83 -5.08 -28.44
CA GLN A 68 -23.04 -4.76 -27.26
C GLN A 68 -23.16 -5.86 -26.20
N LEU A 69 -24.38 -6.34 -25.91
CA LEU A 69 -24.59 -7.41 -24.94
C LEU A 69 -23.90 -8.72 -25.38
N GLU A 70 -23.94 -9.06 -26.68
CA GLU A 70 -23.16 -10.18 -27.23
C GLU A 70 -21.66 -9.99 -27.02
N SER A 71 -21.16 -8.78 -27.23
CA SER A 71 -19.74 -8.45 -26.99
C SER A 71 -19.36 -8.61 -25.53
N PHE A 72 -20.25 -8.18 -24.61
CA PHE A 72 -20.03 -8.37 -23.17
C PHE A 72 -19.96 -9.86 -22.81
N GLU A 73 -20.86 -10.69 -23.37
CA GLU A 73 -20.84 -12.14 -23.08
C GLU A 73 -19.57 -12.81 -23.65
N LYS A 74 -19.10 -12.41 -24.84
CA LYS A 74 -17.81 -12.87 -25.42
C LYS A 74 -16.63 -12.50 -24.50
N ILE A 75 -16.56 -11.25 -24.00
CA ILE A 75 -15.52 -10.83 -23.06
C ILE A 75 -15.62 -11.63 -21.76
N ARG A 76 -16.82 -11.77 -21.20
CA ARG A 76 -17.07 -12.50 -19.95
C ARG A 76 -16.81 -13.99 -20.01
N SER A 77 -16.74 -14.57 -21.22
CA SER A 77 -16.34 -15.97 -21.40
C SER A 77 -14.86 -16.22 -21.09
N ILE A 78 -14.04 -15.17 -21.08
CA ILE A 78 -12.63 -15.23 -20.71
C ILE A 78 -12.52 -15.08 -19.19
N SER A 79 -11.89 -16.05 -18.54
CA SER A 79 -11.55 -15.91 -17.11
C SER A 79 -10.38 -14.94 -16.97
N LEU A 80 -10.57 -13.92 -16.12
CA LEU A 80 -9.58 -12.88 -15.85
C LEU A 80 -9.24 -12.89 -14.34
N PRO A 81 -8.21 -13.66 -13.93
CA PRO A 81 -7.71 -13.61 -12.56
C PRO A 81 -7.31 -12.17 -12.16
N ASN A 82 -7.43 -11.86 -10.88
CA ASN A 82 -7.20 -10.52 -10.35
C ASN A 82 -5.80 -9.94 -10.66
N ASN A 83 -4.80 -10.79 -10.88
CA ASN A 83 -3.43 -10.40 -11.23
C ASN A 83 -3.24 -10.00 -12.71
N ILE A 84 -4.26 -10.07 -13.55
CA ILE A 84 -4.20 -9.61 -14.95
C ILE A 84 -4.55 -8.13 -15.03
N PRO A 85 -3.58 -7.23 -15.30
CA PRO A 85 -3.84 -5.81 -15.39
C PRO A 85 -4.47 -5.43 -16.74
N PRO A 86 -5.20 -4.31 -16.83
CA PRO A 86 -5.64 -3.75 -18.11
C PRO A 86 -4.43 -3.22 -18.91
N ALA A 87 -4.55 -3.19 -20.22
CA ALA A 87 -3.54 -2.60 -21.10
C ALA A 87 -3.46 -1.06 -21.00
N ILE A 88 -4.44 -0.42 -20.36
CA ILE A 88 -4.44 1.03 -20.10
C ILE A 88 -3.71 1.29 -18.79
N LEU A 89 -2.58 2.01 -18.86
CA LEU A 89 -1.74 2.31 -17.70
C LEU A 89 -1.91 3.76 -17.26
N PHE A 90 -2.04 3.97 -15.95
CA PHE A 90 -2.04 5.30 -15.37
C PHE A 90 -0.61 5.87 -15.33
N ASN A 91 -0.44 7.09 -15.86
CA ASN A 91 0.79 7.85 -15.77
C ASN A 91 0.60 9.06 -14.83
N PRO A 92 1.26 9.09 -13.67
CA PRO A 92 1.17 10.22 -12.73
C PRO A 92 2.04 11.41 -13.14
N ILE A 93 2.92 11.26 -14.13
CA ILE A 93 3.93 12.26 -14.48
C ILE A 93 3.31 13.36 -15.33
N PRO A 94 3.24 14.62 -14.85
CA PRO A 94 2.75 15.73 -15.65
C PRO A 94 3.72 16.10 -16.79
N VAL A 95 3.18 16.79 -17.80
CA VAL A 95 3.98 17.21 -18.95
C VAL A 95 5.13 18.13 -18.49
N GLY A 96 6.34 17.84 -18.93
CA GLY A 96 7.53 18.63 -18.63
C GLY A 96 8.12 18.40 -17.23
N PHE A 97 7.54 17.50 -16.42
CA PHE A 97 8.09 17.17 -15.10
C PHE A 97 9.43 16.44 -15.21
N GLN A 98 10.40 16.89 -14.44
CA GLN A 98 11.72 16.28 -14.34
C GLN A 98 11.98 15.84 -12.89
N PHE A 99 12.48 14.63 -12.72
CA PHE A 99 12.93 14.11 -11.44
C PHE A 99 14.42 13.72 -11.49
N GLU A 100 15.06 13.66 -10.33
CA GLU A 100 16.46 13.26 -10.19
C GLU A 100 16.69 11.89 -10.85
N ARG A 101 17.74 11.80 -11.69
CA ARG A 101 18.13 10.54 -12.34
C ARG A 101 19.49 10.02 -11.89
N VAL A 102 20.29 10.90 -11.28
CA VAL A 102 21.62 10.56 -10.79
C VAL A 102 21.51 9.82 -9.47
N LYS A 103 22.02 8.61 -9.41
CA LYS A 103 22.06 7.80 -8.19
C LYS A 103 23.16 8.29 -7.26
N LYS A 104 22.82 8.56 -6.01
CA LYS A 104 23.72 8.92 -4.91
C LYS A 104 23.66 7.84 -3.81
N PRO A 105 24.69 7.72 -2.96
CA PRO A 105 24.64 6.77 -1.85
C PRO A 105 23.47 7.04 -0.90
N PHE A 106 22.80 5.98 -0.51
CA PHE A 106 21.84 6.00 0.59
C PHE A 106 22.59 6.24 1.91
N LYS A 107 22.20 7.22 2.68
CA LYS A 107 22.82 7.55 3.96
C LYS A 107 21.79 7.43 5.08
N MET A 108 22.23 6.97 6.23
CA MET A 108 21.46 6.92 7.46
C MET A 108 22.06 7.81 8.53
N SER A 109 21.23 8.14 9.51
CA SER A 109 21.74 8.68 10.77
C SER A 109 22.62 7.64 11.45
N PRO A 110 23.73 8.05 12.11
CA PRO A 110 24.46 7.13 12.96
C PRO A 110 23.54 6.55 14.02
N PRO A 111 23.57 5.22 14.29
CA PRO A 111 22.65 4.58 15.23
C PRO A 111 22.84 5.02 16.70
N GLY A 112 23.85 5.84 16.98
CA GLY A 112 24.21 6.19 18.33
C GLY A 112 24.72 5.00 19.14
N LYS A 113 24.80 5.16 20.46
CA LYS A 113 25.13 4.03 21.36
C LYS A 113 23.87 3.23 21.63
N VAL A 114 23.69 2.11 20.93
CA VAL A 114 22.58 1.18 21.18
C VAL A 114 22.98 0.21 22.29
N VAL A 115 22.22 0.21 23.38
CA VAL A 115 22.45 -0.69 24.52
C VAL A 115 21.40 -1.78 24.47
N ARG A 116 21.84 -3.05 24.66
CA ARG A 116 20.92 -4.17 24.83
C ARG A 116 20.16 -4.01 26.15
N ALA A 117 18.83 -4.03 26.08
CA ALA A 117 18.00 -4.08 27.28
C ALA A 117 18.25 -5.38 28.07
N LYS A 118 18.08 -5.33 29.39
CA LYS A 118 18.22 -6.51 30.28
C LYS A 118 17.19 -7.59 29.91
N ASN A 119 15.93 -7.16 29.68
CA ASN A 119 14.87 -8.04 29.21
C ASN A 119 14.77 -7.93 27.68
N ILE A 120 14.77 -9.06 26.96
CA ILE A 120 14.62 -9.07 25.51
C ILE A 120 13.29 -8.50 25.03
N GLU A 121 12.23 -8.60 25.84
CA GLU A 121 10.91 -8.02 25.56
C GLU A 121 10.94 -6.50 25.38
N ASP A 122 11.88 -5.80 26.04
CA ASP A 122 12.02 -4.35 25.90
C ASP A 122 12.52 -3.93 24.51
N LEU A 123 13.12 -4.87 23.76
CA LEU A 123 13.53 -4.64 22.37
C LEU A 123 12.34 -4.58 21.40
N ALA A 124 11.16 -4.99 21.81
CA ALA A 124 9.97 -5.05 20.98
C ALA A 124 9.60 -3.71 20.32
N PHE A 125 9.97 -2.60 20.96
CA PHE A 125 9.70 -1.23 20.49
C PHE A 125 10.94 -0.50 19.96
N TYR A 126 12.09 -1.17 19.86
CA TYR A 126 13.28 -0.57 19.25
C TYR A 126 13.02 -0.31 17.74
N SER A 127 13.64 0.74 17.22
CA SER A 127 13.62 1.00 15.78
C SER A 127 14.34 -0.11 15.01
N VAL A 128 14.03 -0.27 13.72
CA VAL A 128 14.75 -1.21 12.84
C VAL A 128 16.24 -0.91 12.84
N GLY A 129 16.62 0.39 12.82
CA GLY A 129 18.02 0.80 12.89
C GLY A 129 18.72 0.36 14.18
N GLN A 130 18.04 0.46 15.33
CA GLN A 130 18.58 -0.03 16.62
C GLN A 130 18.69 -1.56 16.66
N LEU A 131 17.66 -2.28 16.20
CA LEU A 131 17.70 -3.74 16.12
C LEU A 131 18.81 -4.21 15.16
N ALA A 132 18.98 -3.54 14.02
CA ALA A 132 20.04 -3.81 13.05
C ALA A 132 21.43 -3.67 13.67
N GLU A 133 21.66 -2.65 14.48
CA GLU A 133 22.95 -2.45 15.17
C GLU A 133 23.23 -3.56 16.19
N LEU A 134 22.21 -3.96 16.97
CA LEU A 134 22.34 -5.10 17.92
C LEU A 134 22.67 -6.42 17.21
N ILE A 135 22.05 -6.68 16.05
CA ILE A 135 22.35 -7.86 15.22
C ILE A 135 23.75 -7.74 14.61
N ARG A 136 24.10 -6.61 14.00
CA ARG A 136 25.40 -6.37 13.37
C ARG A 136 26.55 -6.56 14.35
N THR A 137 26.40 -6.10 15.59
CA THR A 137 27.39 -6.25 16.66
C THR A 137 27.30 -7.61 17.36
N ARG A 138 26.38 -8.49 16.95
CA ARG A 138 26.12 -9.81 17.57
C ARG A 138 25.74 -9.72 19.05
N THR A 139 25.24 -8.57 19.49
CA THR A 139 24.73 -8.38 20.86
C THR A 139 23.42 -9.12 21.05
N VAL A 140 22.64 -9.28 19.97
CA VAL A 140 21.41 -10.08 19.90
C VAL A 140 21.45 -10.87 18.60
N THR A 141 20.94 -12.10 18.58
CA THR A 141 20.80 -12.89 17.36
C THR A 141 19.45 -12.66 16.70
N SER A 142 19.37 -12.91 15.38
CA SER A 142 18.11 -12.88 14.65
C SER A 142 17.12 -13.91 15.23
N GLU A 143 17.61 -15.11 15.60
CA GLU A 143 16.77 -16.14 16.21
C GLU A 143 16.18 -15.67 17.55
N GLN A 144 16.96 -14.98 18.41
CA GLN A 144 16.45 -14.44 19.67
C GLN A 144 15.34 -13.41 19.45
N LEU A 145 15.52 -12.48 18.50
CA LEU A 145 14.48 -11.51 18.15
C LEU A 145 13.25 -12.19 17.56
N THR A 146 13.45 -13.16 16.67
CA THR A 146 12.36 -13.90 16.03
C THR A 146 11.52 -14.64 17.07
N VAL A 147 12.14 -15.34 18.00
CA VAL A 147 11.43 -16.04 19.09
C VAL A 147 10.68 -15.05 19.98
N MET A 148 11.29 -13.93 20.34
CA MET A 148 10.63 -12.87 21.13
C MET A 148 9.36 -12.36 20.41
N TYR A 149 9.46 -11.98 19.14
CA TYR A 149 8.32 -11.50 18.39
C TYR A 149 7.25 -12.58 18.13
N LEU A 150 7.63 -13.85 17.89
CA LEU A 150 6.69 -14.97 17.79
C LEU A 150 5.88 -15.15 19.09
N ASN A 151 6.54 -15.10 20.23
CA ASN A 151 5.88 -15.19 21.52
C ASN A 151 4.88 -14.04 21.72
N ARG A 152 5.26 -12.82 21.32
CA ARG A 152 4.38 -11.65 21.37
C ARG A 152 3.20 -11.77 20.40
N LEU A 153 3.44 -12.25 19.18
CA LEU A 153 2.36 -12.51 18.20
C LEU A 153 1.37 -13.56 18.73
N LYS A 154 1.84 -14.63 19.36
CA LYS A 154 1.01 -15.66 19.98
C LYS A 154 0.22 -15.14 21.19
N LYS A 155 0.85 -14.30 22.02
CA LYS A 155 0.23 -13.75 23.25
C LYS A 155 -0.81 -12.66 22.95
N TYR A 156 -0.47 -11.69 22.10
CA TYR A 156 -1.26 -10.49 21.89
C TYR A 156 -2.03 -10.49 20.55
N GLY A 157 -1.58 -11.24 19.55
CA GLY A 157 -2.20 -11.33 18.24
C GLY A 157 -3.69 -11.70 18.28
N PRO A 158 -4.10 -12.73 19.05
CA PRO A 158 -5.51 -13.09 19.18
C PRO A 158 -6.38 -11.98 19.79
N LYS A 159 -5.87 -11.25 20.78
CA LYS A 159 -6.61 -10.14 21.42
C LYS A 159 -6.76 -8.91 20.51
N LEU A 160 -5.78 -8.69 19.65
CA LEU A 160 -5.80 -7.61 18.66
C LEU A 160 -6.47 -8.02 17.35
N GLU A 161 -6.77 -9.32 17.18
CA GLU A 161 -7.32 -9.87 15.93
C GLU A 161 -6.52 -9.39 14.70
N CYS A 162 -5.15 -9.36 14.83
CA CYS A 162 -4.28 -8.72 13.85
C CYS A 162 -3.48 -9.71 12.98
N VAL A 163 -3.63 -11.01 13.18
CA VAL A 163 -2.88 -12.08 12.48
C VAL A 163 -3.84 -13.00 11.74
N VAL A 164 -3.59 -13.23 10.45
CA VAL A 164 -4.28 -14.27 9.67
C VAL A 164 -3.52 -15.59 9.77
N THR A 165 -2.20 -15.56 9.51
CA THR A 165 -1.35 -16.74 9.49
C THR A 165 0.02 -16.42 10.07
N LEU A 166 0.48 -17.20 11.03
CA LEU A 166 1.88 -17.20 11.47
C LEU A 166 2.72 -18.03 10.50
N THR A 167 3.89 -17.52 10.14
CA THR A 167 4.87 -18.22 9.29
C THR A 167 6.05 -18.73 10.11
N GLU A 168 5.75 -19.33 11.27
CA GLU A 168 6.73 -19.65 12.33
C GLU A 168 7.91 -20.48 11.83
N ASP A 169 7.64 -21.60 11.13
CA ASP A 169 8.72 -22.47 10.62
C ASP A 169 9.60 -21.75 9.60
N LEU A 170 9.00 -20.92 8.73
CA LEU A 170 9.74 -20.10 7.79
C LEU A 170 10.61 -19.07 8.53
N ALA A 171 10.02 -18.37 9.50
CA ALA A 171 10.68 -17.35 10.28
C ALA A 171 11.90 -17.90 11.03
N LEU A 172 11.76 -19.04 11.69
CA LEU A 172 12.87 -19.69 12.41
C LEU A 172 13.98 -20.15 11.46
N ARG A 173 13.62 -20.70 10.27
CA ARG A 173 14.63 -21.07 9.25
C ARG A 173 15.38 -19.85 8.73
N GLN A 174 14.66 -18.76 8.40
CA GLN A 174 15.26 -17.51 7.91
C GLN A 174 16.16 -16.87 8.97
N ALA A 175 15.73 -16.84 10.23
CA ALA A 175 16.51 -16.28 11.34
C ALA A 175 17.82 -17.05 11.57
N LYS A 176 17.77 -18.39 11.64
CA LYS A 176 18.96 -19.24 11.75
C LYS A 176 19.92 -19.07 10.57
N GLN A 177 19.37 -18.90 9.36
CA GLN A 177 20.18 -18.64 8.17
C GLN A 177 20.87 -17.26 8.26
N ALA A 178 20.14 -16.23 8.73
CA ALA A 178 20.69 -14.89 8.93
C ALA A 178 21.85 -14.93 9.95
N ASP A 179 21.64 -15.57 11.10
CA ASP A 179 22.69 -15.71 12.13
C ASP A 179 23.92 -16.45 11.60
N LYS A 180 23.72 -17.53 10.84
CA LYS A 180 24.80 -18.29 10.21
C LYS A 180 25.59 -17.45 9.19
N GLU A 181 24.92 -16.64 8.40
CA GLU A 181 25.56 -15.73 7.43
C GLU A 181 26.37 -14.63 8.15
N ILE A 182 25.77 -13.98 9.14
CA ILE A 182 26.42 -12.92 9.93
C ILE A 182 27.63 -13.46 10.70
N ALA A 183 27.53 -14.67 11.27
CA ALA A 183 28.66 -15.33 11.95
C ALA A 183 29.85 -15.55 11.01
N LYS A 184 29.60 -15.78 9.71
CA LYS A 184 30.61 -15.92 8.65
C LYS A 184 31.07 -14.58 8.04
N GLY A 185 30.66 -13.45 8.61
CA GLY A 185 31.02 -12.11 8.11
C GLY A 185 30.16 -11.63 6.94
N LYS A 186 29.15 -12.37 6.50
CA LYS A 186 28.24 -11.93 5.42
C LYS A 186 27.06 -11.17 6.02
N TYR A 187 27.18 -9.85 6.05
CA TYR A 187 26.10 -8.95 6.47
C TYR A 187 25.45 -8.28 5.25
N ARG A 188 24.16 -8.56 5.02
CA ARG A 188 23.44 -8.06 3.82
C ARG A 188 22.98 -6.61 3.95
N GLY A 189 23.02 -6.03 5.14
CA GLY A 189 22.58 -4.66 5.43
C GLY A 189 21.60 -4.58 6.60
N PRO A 190 21.05 -3.38 6.86
CA PRO A 190 20.27 -3.11 8.08
C PRO A 190 18.98 -3.93 8.26
N LEU A 191 18.47 -4.56 7.21
CA LEU A 191 17.30 -5.44 7.31
C LEU A 191 17.67 -6.92 7.59
N HIS A 192 18.96 -7.26 7.57
CA HIS A 192 19.42 -8.64 7.76
C HIS A 192 19.08 -9.15 9.15
N GLY A 193 18.23 -10.17 9.23
CA GLY A 193 17.76 -10.78 10.46
C GLY A 193 16.62 -10.04 11.16
N ILE A 194 16.03 -9.01 10.54
CA ILE A 194 14.95 -8.20 11.14
C ILE A 194 13.59 -8.86 10.90
N PRO A 195 12.80 -9.17 11.96
CA PRO A 195 11.45 -9.72 11.85
C PRO A 195 10.43 -8.72 11.31
N PHE A 196 9.63 -9.14 10.29
CA PHE A 196 8.59 -8.31 9.69
C PHE A 196 7.30 -9.08 9.42
N GLY A 197 6.20 -8.33 9.17
CA GLY A 197 4.94 -8.88 8.75
C GLY A 197 4.43 -8.24 7.45
N VAL A 198 3.57 -8.95 6.72
CA VAL A 198 2.97 -8.44 5.48
C VAL A 198 1.45 -8.46 5.56
N LYS A 199 0.81 -7.44 5.00
CA LYS A 199 -0.65 -7.41 4.79
C LYS A 199 -1.08 -8.61 3.95
N ASP A 200 -2.19 -9.25 4.31
CA ASP A 200 -2.64 -10.54 3.75
C ASP A 200 -3.17 -10.48 2.30
N LEU A 201 -2.97 -9.39 1.61
CA LEU A 201 -3.14 -9.32 0.15
C LEU A 201 -1.84 -9.56 -0.63
N LEU A 202 -0.70 -9.61 0.05
CA LEU A 202 0.60 -9.92 -0.54
C LEU A 202 0.80 -11.43 -0.50
N SER A 203 0.99 -12.06 -1.66
CA SER A 203 1.20 -13.50 -1.75
C SER A 203 2.52 -13.93 -1.11
N VAL A 204 2.46 -15.06 -0.43
CA VAL A 204 3.61 -15.78 0.12
C VAL A 204 3.44 -17.25 -0.25
N LYS A 205 4.39 -17.77 -1.03
CA LYS A 205 4.33 -19.14 -1.54
C LYS A 205 4.21 -20.16 -0.40
N GLY A 206 3.27 -21.08 -0.56
CA GLY A 206 3.01 -22.12 0.45
C GLY A 206 2.11 -21.67 1.62
N TYR A 207 1.68 -20.42 1.66
CA TYR A 207 0.76 -19.90 2.68
C TYR A 207 -0.52 -19.36 2.05
N LYS A 208 -1.62 -19.43 2.82
CA LYS A 208 -2.90 -18.85 2.39
C LYS A 208 -2.75 -17.33 2.20
N THR A 209 -3.39 -16.80 1.16
CA THR A 209 -3.50 -15.36 0.88
C THR A 209 -4.97 -15.05 0.73
N THR A 210 -5.61 -14.64 1.82
CA THR A 210 -7.08 -14.70 1.98
C THR A 210 -7.80 -13.42 1.58
N TRP A 211 -7.04 -12.33 1.39
CA TRP A 211 -7.57 -10.98 1.15
C TRP A 211 -8.59 -10.53 2.23
N GLY A 212 -8.58 -11.17 3.40
CA GLY A 212 -9.50 -10.92 4.50
C GLY A 212 -10.95 -11.32 4.23
N SER A 213 -11.25 -12.06 3.16
CA SER A 213 -12.60 -12.32 2.64
C SER A 213 -12.95 -13.81 2.63
N VAL A 214 -14.18 -14.13 3.03
CA VAL A 214 -14.68 -15.51 3.08
C VAL A 214 -14.55 -16.25 1.74
N PRO A 215 -14.90 -15.66 0.57
CA PRO A 215 -14.72 -16.31 -0.73
C PRO A 215 -13.28 -16.76 -1.03
N TYR A 216 -12.28 -16.16 -0.39
CA TYR A 216 -10.86 -16.41 -0.63
C TYR A 216 -10.11 -16.99 0.59
N LYS A 217 -10.83 -17.34 1.68
CA LYS A 217 -10.22 -17.77 2.95
C LYS A 217 -9.27 -18.98 2.84
N ASP A 218 -9.45 -19.80 1.83
CA ASP A 218 -8.64 -20.99 1.57
C ASP A 218 -7.72 -20.86 0.36
N GLN A 219 -7.63 -19.66 -0.25
CA GLN A 219 -6.82 -19.40 -1.41
C GLN A 219 -5.33 -19.53 -1.09
N VAL A 220 -4.62 -20.30 -1.90
CA VAL A 220 -3.15 -20.37 -1.95
C VAL A 220 -2.69 -19.88 -3.32
N ILE A 221 -1.78 -18.90 -3.33
CA ILE A 221 -1.16 -18.37 -4.55
C ILE A 221 0.28 -18.89 -4.56
N ASP A 222 0.66 -19.66 -5.59
CA ASP A 222 1.95 -20.36 -5.67
C ASP A 222 3.09 -19.44 -6.13
N GLU A 223 3.12 -18.22 -5.61
CA GLU A 223 4.19 -17.26 -5.84
C GLU A 223 4.40 -16.36 -4.62
N ASP A 224 5.61 -15.82 -4.48
CA ASP A 224 5.88 -14.73 -3.55
C ASP A 224 5.68 -13.39 -4.27
N ALA A 225 5.03 -12.43 -3.60
CA ALA A 225 5.00 -11.06 -4.08
C ALA A 225 6.43 -10.48 -4.19
N THR A 226 6.67 -9.63 -5.20
CA THR A 226 8.00 -9.03 -5.41
C THR A 226 8.54 -8.34 -4.16
N VAL A 227 7.68 -7.67 -3.38
CA VAL A 227 8.08 -7.03 -2.12
C VAL A 227 8.56 -8.03 -1.08
N VAL A 228 7.96 -9.23 -1.02
CA VAL A 228 8.38 -10.32 -0.12
C VAL A 228 9.75 -10.85 -0.54
N LYS A 229 9.92 -11.17 -1.83
CA LYS A 229 11.22 -11.61 -2.40
C LYS A 229 12.34 -10.61 -2.11
N ARG A 230 12.08 -9.32 -2.26
CA ARG A 230 13.08 -8.26 -2.02
C ARG A 230 13.49 -8.17 -0.55
N LEU A 231 12.53 -8.27 0.36
CA LEU A 231 12.82 -8.28 1.80
C LEU A 231 13.57 -9.54 2.22
N GLU A 232 13.22 -10.71 1.69
CA GLU A 232 13.97 -11.95 1.90
C GLU A 232 15.41 -11.84 1.35
N ASN A 233 15.59 -11.27 0.17
CA ASN A 233 16.91 -11.00 -0.40
C ASN A 233 17.74 -10.03 0.46
N ALA A 234 17.10 -9.08 1.13
CA ALA A 234 17.74 -8.22 2.13
C ALA A 234 18.02 -8.94 3.46
N GLY A 235 17.57 -10.19 3.61
CA GLY A 235 17.77 -11.03 4.78
C GLY A 235 16.75 -10.81 5.90
N ALA A 236 15.65 -10.09 5.65
CA ALA A 236 14.57 -9.91 6.62
C ALA A 236 13.81 -11.22 6.87
N VAL A 237 13.19 -11.36 8.04
CA VAL A 237 12.54 -12.58 8.53
C VAL A 237 11.03 -12.40 8.55
N LEU A 238 10.32 -13.16 7.71
CA LEU A 238 8.86 -13.08 7.61
C LEU A 238 8.19 -13.84 8.76
N MET A 239 7.45 -13.09 9.60
CA MET A 239 6.81 -13.59 10.83
C MET A 239 5.36 -14.00 10.65
N ALA A 240 4.60 -13.22 9.85
CA ALA A 240 3.17 -13.39 9.77
C ALA A 240 2.58 -12.71 8.53
N LYS A 241 1.45 -13.24 8.07
CA LYS A 241 0.47 -12.55 7.25
C LYS A 241 -0.52 -11.86 8.16
N LEU A 242 -0.55 -10.54 8.10
CA LEU A 242 -1.28 -9.66 8.99
C LEU A 242 -2.64 -9.30 8.38
N THR A 243 -3.64 -9.15 9.23
CA THR A 243 -5.03 -8.91 8.82
C THR A 243 -5.19 -7.64 7.99
N MET A 244 -6.22 -7.65 7.21
CA MET A 244 -6.68 -6.51 6.43
C MET A 244 -8.20 -6.46 6.44
N GLY A 245 -8.77 -5.28 6.26
CA GLY A 245 -10.20 -5.21 5.98
C GLY A 245 -10.54 -5.94 4.69
N GLU A 246 -11.66 -6.62 4.69
CA GLU A 246 -12.12 -7.47 3.59
C GLU A 246 -12.01 -6.77 2.24
N LEU A 247 -11.28 -7.39 1.29
CA LEU A 247 -10.96 -6.83 -0.03
C LEU A 247 -10.48 -5.37 0.04
N ALA A 248 -9.61 -5.06 1.01
CA ALA A 248 -9.00 -3.77 1.25
C ALA A 248 -9.97 -2.64 1.67
N MET A 249 -11.05 -2.93 2.43
CA MET A 249 -11.94 -1.93 3.00
C MET A 249 -12.07 -2.03 4.53
N GLY A 250 -11.60 -1.01 5.26
CA GLY A 250 -11.74 -0.92 6.73
C GLY A 250 -10.91 -1.96 7.48
N ASP A 251 -11.38 -2.39 8.65
CA ASP A 251 -10.67 -3.26 9.59
C ASP A 251 -11.41 -4.55 9.94
N VAL A 252 -12.57 -4.79 9.32
CA VAL A 252 -13.38 -6.02 9.49
C VAL A 252 -12.97 -7.03 8.43
N TRP A 253 -12.74 -8.27 8.85
CA TRP A 253 -12.35 -9.40 8.03
C TRP A 253 -13.09 -10.68 8.51
N PHE A 254 -12.97 -11.80 7.81
CA PHE A 254 -13.73 -13.02 8.18
C PHE A 254 -13.45 -13.57 9.58
N GLY A 255 -12.32 -13.23 10.19
CA GLY A 255 -11.97 -13.65 11.56
C GLY A 255 -12.31 -12.61 12.64
N GLY A 256 -12.96 -11.51 12.30
CA GLY A 256 -13.37 -10.49 13.28
C GLY A 256 -13.06 -9.05 12.87
N LYS A 257 -12.62 -8.25 13.82
CA LYS A 257 -12.29 -6.82 13.62
C LYS A 257 -10.96 -6.48 14.29
N THR A 258 -9.95 -6.18 13.49
CA THR A 258 -8.62 -5.82 14.01
C THR A 258 -8.69 -4.62 14.96
N ARG A 259 -8.07 -4.74 16.13
CA ARG A 259 -8.18 -3.78 17.23
C ARG A 259 -7.07 -2.74 17.20
N ASN A 260 -7.40 -1.56 17.73
CA ASN A 260 -6.44 -0.51 18.04
C ASN A 260 -5.70 -0.89 19.35
N PRO A 261 -4.37 -1.06 19.36
CA PRO A 261 -3.64 -1.47 20.56
C PRO A 261 -3.63 -0.42 21.69
N TRP A 262 -3.99 0.83 21.37
CA TRP A 262 -4.17 1.89 22.39
C TRP A 262 -5.54 1.83 23.06
N ASN A 263 -6.54 1.28 22.38
CA ASN A 263 -7.89 1.13 22.87
C ASN A 263 -8.58 -0.06 22.20
N TYR A 264 -8.62 -1.20 22.86
CA TYR A 264 -9.17 -2.46 22.32
C TYR A 264 -10.66 -2.42 21.98
N LYS A 265 -11.40 -1.41 22.49
CA LYS A 265 -12.81 -1.20 22.10
C LYS A 265 -12.94 -0.60 20.70
N GLN A 266 -11.88 0.01 20.20
CA GLN A 266 -11.83 0.62 18.87
C GLN A 266 -11.19 -0.34 17.86
N GLY A 267 -11.63 -0.26 16.60
CA GLY A 267 -10.92 -0.87 15.49
C GLY A 267 -9.63 -0.11 15.15
N SER A 268 -8.71 -0.82 14.50
CA SER A 268 -7.42 -0.25 14.06
C SER A 268 -7.56 0.71 12.88
N SER A 269 -8.77 0.85 12.31
CA SER A 269 -8.93 1.38 10.96
C SER A 269 -8.20 0.50 9.93
N GLY A 270 -8.20 0.90 8.65
CA GLY A 270 -7.61 0.04 7.61
C GLY A 270 -7.46 0.74 6.27
N SER A 271 -7.20 -0.05 5.26
CA SER A 271 -7.28 -1.53 5.19
C SER A 271 -6.01 -2.27 5.60
N SER A 272 -4.86 -1.60 5.84
CA SER A 272 -3.65 -2.26 6.39
C SER A 272 -3.77 -2.42 7.92
N ALA A 273 -4.88 -3.01 8.36
CA ALA A 273 -5.36 -3.07 9.73
C ALA A 273 -4.35 -3.77 10.67
N GLY A 274 -4.04 -5.04 10.39
CA GLY A 274 -3.09 -5.83 11.17
C GLY A 274 -1.66 -5.32 11.06
N ALA A 275 -1.29 -4.76 9.90
CA ALA A 275 0.03 -4.19 9.70
C ALA A 275 0.31 -3.03 10.68
N ALA A 276 -0.61 -2.08 10.79
CA ALA A 276 -0.46 -0.97 11.73
C ALA A 276 -0.62 -1.42 13.19
N SER A 277 -1.62 -2.27 13.49
CA SER A 277 -1.87 -2.77 14.84
C SER A 277 -0.67 -3.56 15.40
N ALA A 278 -0.15 -4.53 14.63
CA ALA A 278 0.99 -5.35 15.05
C ALA A 278 2.28 -4.52 15.22
N THR A 279 2.54 -3.56 14.31
CA THR A 279 3.71 -2.69 14.41
C THR A 279 3.62 -1.78 15.65
N ALA A 280 2.47 -1.16 15.90
CA ALA A 280 2.24 -0.32 17.07
C ALA A 280 2.36 -1.09 18.39
N ALA A 281 1.88 -2.34 18.41
CA ALA A 281 1.93 -3.22 19.57
C ALA A 281 3.31 -3.89 19.79
N GLY A 282 4.31 -3.62 18.94
CA GLY A 282 5.61 -4.25 19.05
C GLY A 282 5.56 -5.77 18.84
N LEU A 283 4.75 -6.24 17.88
CA LEU A 283 4.65 -7.67 17.53
C LEU A 283 5.53 -8.03 16.33
N VAL A 284 6.05 -7.04 15.63
CA VAL A 284 7.00 -7.14 14.53
C VAL A 284 7.94 -5.94 14.53
N GLY A 285 9.10 -6.07 13.92
CA GLY A 285 10.04 -4.96 13.74
C GLY A 285 9.46 -3.87 12.84
N PHE A 286 8.84 -4.25 11.73
CA PHE A 286 8.09 -3.41 10.80
C PHE A 286 7.07 -4.24 10.02
N SER A 287 6.23 -3.59 9.24
CA SER A 287 5.29 -4.29 8.37
C SER A 287 5.13 -3.60 7.00
N ILE A 288 4.59 -4.35 6.04
CA ILE A 288 4.24 -3.86 4.71
C ILE A 288 2.72 -3.74 4.60
N GLY A 289 2.26 -2.53 4.26
CA GLY A 289 0.87 -2.23 3.97
C GLY A 289 0.67 -1.82 2.50
N THR A 290 -0.57 -1.51 2.16
CA THR A 290 -0.94 -0.97 0.85
C THR A 290 -1.94 0.16 0.98
N GLU A 291 -1.95 1.06 0.02
CA GLU A 291 -2.95 2.12 -0.06
C GLU A 291 -3.46 2.33 -1.47
N THR A 292 -4.77 2.22 -1.61
CA THR A 292 -5.52 2.72 -2.74
C THR A 292 -6.01 4.15 -2.43
N LEU A 293 -6.72 4.28 -1.29
CA LEU A 293 -7.23 5.55 -0.76
C LEU A 293 -7.25 5.48 0.78
N GLY A 294 -6.19 5.95 1.43
CA GLY A 294 -6.10 6.05 2.89
C GLY A 294 -5.66 4.79 3.63
N SER A 295 -5.36 3.69 2.95
CA SER A 295 -5.15 2.38 3.61
C SER A 295 -3.78 2.17 4.26
N ILE A 296 -2.85 3.13 4.18
CA ILE A 296 -1.65 3.26 5.01
C ILE A 296 -1.87 4.42 6.00
N VAL A 297 -2.35 5.56 5.50
CA VAL A 297 -2.54 6.78 6.31
C VAL A 297 -3.52 6.54 7.45
N SER A 298 -4.67 5.94 7.18
CA SER A 298 -5.75 5.77 8.16
C SER A 298 -5.38 4.84 9.33
N PRO A 299 -4.89 3.60 9.10
CA PRO A 299 -4.49 2.73 10.19
C PRO A 299 -3.23 3.22 10.91
N SER A 300 -2.29 3.88 10.22
CA SER A 300 -1.13 4.50 10.88
C SER A 300 -1.54 5.63 11.82
N THR A 301 -2.49 6.47 11.42
CA THR A 301 -3.10 7.49 12.31
C THR A 301 -3.71 6.85 13.55
N ARG A 302 -4.55 5.84 13.35
CA ARG A 302 -5.31 5.20 14.43
C ARG A 302 -4.43 4.45 15.42
N CYS A 303 -3.37 3.80 14.91
CA CYS A 303 -2.48 2.99 15.74
C CYS A 303 -1.20 3.73 16.20
N GLY A 304 -0.98 4.97 15.74
CA GLY A 304 0.20 5.75 16.14
C GLY A 304 1.51 5.23 15.54
N THR A 305 1.47 4.70 14.31
CA THR A 305 2.65 4.28 13.56
C THR A 305 3.06 5.33 12.54
N THR A 306 4.28 5.22 12.03
CA THR A 306 4.74 5.98 10.86
C THR A 306 4.51 5.15 9.61
N GLY A 307 3.84 5.72 8.61
CA GLY A 307 3.58 5.06 7.33
C GLY A 307 4.12 5.88 6.15
N LEU A 308 4.75 5.19 5.19
CA LEU A 308 5.08 5.79 3.89
C LEU A 308 4.16 5.21 2.83
N ARG A 309 3.37 6.07 2.20
CA ARG A 309 2.76 5.81 0.90
C ARG A 309 3.67 6.42 -0.17
N PRO A 310 4.41 5.62 -0.94
CA PRO A 310 5.32 6.17 -1.95
C PRO A 310 4.55 6.72 -3.17
N THR A 311 5.25 7.37 -4.08
CA THR A 311 4.75 7.74 -5.40
C THR A 311 4.19 6.50 -6.11
N TYR A 312 3.09 6.66 -6.84
CA TYR A 312 2.58 5.59 -7.69
C TYR A 312 3.65 5.13 -8.69
N GLY A 313 3.81 3.82 -8.83
CA GLY A 313 4.83 3.26 -9.71
C GLY A 313 6.24 3.19 -9.10
N ARG A 314 6.39 3.25 -7.77
CA ARG A 314 7.70 3.09 -7.10
C ARG A 314 7.97 1.68 -6.58
N VAL A 315 6.94 0.97 -6.15
CA VAL A 315 7.06 -0.39 -5.60
C VAL A 315 6.19 -1.33 -6.42
N SER A 316 6.76 -2.46 -6.83
CA SER A 316 6.07 -3.47 -7.62
C SER A 316 4.86 -4.03 -6.87
N ARG A 317 3.75 -4.18 -7.60
CA ARG A 317 2.51 -4.80 -7.15
C ARG A 317 2.36 -6.25 -7.61
N THR A 318 3.39 -6.82 -8.26
CA THR A 318 3.40 -8.23 -8.65
C THR A 318 3.21 -9.11 -7.42
N GLY A 319 2.24 -10.02 -7.46
CA GLY A 319 1.85 -10.88 -6.35
C GLY A 319 0.98 -10.19 -5.27
N ALA A 320 0.51 -8.97 -5.52
CA ALA A 320 -0.48 -8.29 -4.68
C ALA A 320 -1.88 -8.37 -5.29
N MET A 321 -2.92 -8.50 -4.45
CA MET A 321 -4.31 -8.31 -4.89
C MET A 321 -4.49 -6.90 -5.46
N ALA A 322 -5.01 -6.81 -6.66
CA ALA A 322 -5.43 -5.54 -7.24
C ALA A 322 -6.82 -5.13 -6.71
N LEU A 323 -6.94 -3.88 -6.29
CA LEU A 323 -8.20 -3.21 -6.03
C LEU A 323 -8.45 -2.11 -7.07
N SER A 324 -7.42 -1.33 -7.36
CA SER A 324 -7.43 -0.29 -8.39
C SER A 324 -6.06 -0.23 -9.06
N TRP A 325 -6.00 -0.61 -10.32
CA TRP A 325 -4.73 -0.63 -11.08
C TRP A 325 -4.09 0.74 -11.21
N SER A 326 -4.89 1.82 -11.16
CA SER A 326 -4.40 3.19 -11.29
C SER A 326 -4.14 3.89 -9.95
N MET A 327 -4.48 3.28 -8.79
CA MET A 327 -4.36 3.92 -7.48
C MET A 327 -3.61 3.08 -6.44
N ASP A 328 -3.43 1.77 -6.62
CA ASP A 328 -2.78 0.92 -5.61
C ASP A 328 -1.28 1.21 -5.47
N LYS A 329 -0.82 1.32 -4.24
CA LYS A 329 0.58 1.55 -3.84
C LYS A 329 0.92 0.65 -2.65
N ILE A 330 2.14 0.13 -2.62
CA ILE A 330 2.69 -0.65 -1.51
C ILE A 330 3.69 0.19 -0.75
N GLY A 331 3.66 0.17 0.57
CA GLY A 331 4.61 0.93 1.38
C GLY A 331 4.79 0.39 2.80
N PRO A 332 5.89 0.79 3.46
CA PRO A 332 6.20 0.37 4.82
C PRO A 332 5.32 1.08 5.86
N ILE A 333 5.05 0.34 6.95
CA ILE A 333 4.48 0.84 8.19
C ILE A 333 5.47 0.46 9.31
N CYS A 334 6.05 1.48 9.93
CA CYS A 334 7.17 1.35 10.87
C CYS A 334 6.90 2.18 12.14
N ARG A 335 7.85 2.14 13.09
CA ARG A 335 7.80 3.05 14.25
C ARG A 335 8.45 4.40 13.97
N THR A 336 9.50 4.42 13.14
CA THR A 336 10.20 5.67 12.80
C THR A 336 10.19 5.97 11.30
N VAL A 337 10.38 7.24 10.95
CA VAL A 337 10.50 7.70 9.57
C VAL A 337 11.74 7.11 8.90
N GLU A 338 12.84 6.98 9.63
CA GLU A 338 14.07 6.42 9.08
C GLU A 338 13.98 4.91 8.84
N ASP A 339 13.20 4.19 9.66
CA ASP A 339 12.85 2.79 9.38
C ASP A 339 12.04 2.67 8.06
N CYS A 340 11.11 3.61 7.81
CA CYS A 340 10.40 3.66 6.53
C CYS A 340 11.36 3.88 5.35
N ALA A 341 12.38 4.74 5.52
CA ALA A 341 13.41 4.96 4.48
C ALA A 341 14.23 3.69 4.22
N LEU A 342 14.62 2.97 5.27
CA LEU A 342 15.34 1.69 5.18
C LEU A 342 14.56 0.64 4.40
N VAL A 343 13.32 0.42 4.81
CA VAL A 343 12.45 -0.59 4.19
C VAL A 343 12.13 -0.20 2.74
N PHE A 344 11.81 1.07 2.49
CA PHE A 344 11.53 1.56 1.14
C PHE A 344 12.74 1.40 0.21
N ASN A 345 13.96 1.64 0.69
CA ASN A 345 15.19 1.42 -0.07
C ASN A 345 15.33 -0.03 -0.56
N ALA A 346 14.88 -0.99 0.22
CA ALA A 346 14.94 -2.41 -0.14
C ALA A 346 13.85 -2.84 -1.14
N ILE A 347 12.65 -2.23 -1.07
CA ILE A 347 11.49 -2.70 -1.83
C ILE A 347 11.20 -1.94 -3.13
N GLN A 348 11.77 -0.76 -3.33
CA GLN A 348 11.51 0.11 -4.49
C GLN A 348 12.22 -0.35 -5.78
N GLY A 349 11.73 0.11 -6.94
CA GLY A 349 12.33 -0.10 -8.27
C GLY A 349 11.61 -1.13 -9.14
N ALA A 350 11.99 -1.22 -10.41
CA ALA A 350 11.39 -2.11 -11.39
C ALA A 350 11.69 -3.60 -11.10
N ASP A 351 10.74 -4.47 -11.44
CA ASP A 351 10.89 -5.92 -11.31
C ASP A 351 10.81 -6.66 -12.66
N GLY A 352 10.62 -5.90 -13.76
CA GLY A 352 10.46 -6.45 -15.10
C GLY A 352 9.08 -7.05 -15.40
N VAL A 353 8.14 -6.98 -14.46
CA VAL A 353 6.78 -7.54 -14.57
C VAL A 353 5.70 -6.46 -14.46
N ASP A 354 5.70 -5.67 -13.39
CA ASP A 354 4.75 -4.55 -13.23
C ASP A 354 5.17 -3.39 -14.15
N GLN A 355 4.44 -3.24 -15.25
CA GLN A 355 4.73 -2.24 -16.29
C GLN A 355 4.50 -0.79 -15.85
N THR A 356 3.93 -0.55 -14.67
CA THR A 356 3.67 0.79 -14.14
C THR A 356 4.86 1.38 -13.39
N LEU A 357 5.95 0.63 -13.26
CA LEU A 357 7.10 1.03 -12.46
C LEU A 357 8.01 2.02 -13.20
N TYR A 358 8.47 3.00 -12.46
CA TYR A 358 9.46 3.97 -12.89
C TYR A 358 10.78 3.75 -12.16
N GLU A 359 11.88 3.72 -12.91
CA GLU A 359 13.22 3.74 -12.33
C GLU A 359 13.60 5.18 -11.95
N ALA A 360 13.57 5.45 -10.67
CA ALA A 360 14.03 6.70 -10.10
C ALA A 360 14.91 6.40 -8.89
N PRO A 361 16.07 7.05 -8.75
CA PRO A 361 16.97 6.81 -7.62
C PRO A 361 16.30 7.24 -6.31
N PHE A 362 16.68 6.56 -5.23
CA PHE A 362 16.29 6.93 -3.87
C PHE A 362 17.54 7.43 -3.13
N ASN A 363 17.78 8.72 -3.22
CA ASN A 363 18.98 9.40 -2.71
C ASN A 363 18.76 9.96 -1.31
N TYR A 364 18.41 9.08 -0.37
CA TYR A 364 18.11 9.49 1.01
C TYR A 364 19.37 10.00 1.73
N ASP A 365 19.27 11.18 2.32
CA ASP A 365 20.19 11.76 3.29
C ASP A 365 19.35 12.41 4.40
N PRO A 366 19.51 12.04 5.68
CA PRO A 366 18.68 12.56 6.77
C PRO A 366 18.95 14.04 7.08
N LYS A 367 20.00 14.62 6.51
CA LYS A 367 20.33 16.03 6.70
C LYS A 367 19.42 16.93 5.87
N VAL A 368 18.90 17.96 6.50
CA VAL A 368 18.01 18.94 5.89
C VAL A 368 18.57 20.35 6.08
N ASP A 369 18.67 21.10 5.00
CA ASP A 369 18.94 22.55 5.05
C ASP A 369 17.60 23.30 4.97
N TRP A 370 17.05 23.64 6.13
CA TRP A 370 15.74 24.31 6.25
C TRP A 370 15.70 25.68 5.54
N LYS A 371 16.83 26.36 5.40
CA LYS A 371 16.89 27.68 4.73
C LYS A 371 16.65 27.58 3.23
N LYS A 372 16.89 26.39 2.64
CA LYS A 372 16.70 26.12 1.22
C LYS A 372 15.39 25.42 0.90
N LEU A 373 14.62 25.04 1.94
CA LEU A 373 13.37 24.33 1.78
C LEU A 373 12.17 25.28 1.71
N ARG A 374 11.32 25.03 0.73
CA ARG A 374 10.01 25.67 0.58
C ARG A 374 8.95 24.74 1.12
N VAL A 375 8.54 24.99 2.36
CA VAL A 375 7.59 24.14 3.08
C VAL A 375 6.20 24.75 3.03
N GLY A 376 5.29 24.12 2.28
CA GLY A 376 3.90 24.53 2.23
C GLY A 376 3.10 24.02 3.45
N TYR A 377 1.97 24.67 3.74
CA TYR A 377 0.96 24.13 4.64
C TYR A 377 -0.45 24.48 4.15
N LEU A 378 -1.39 23.56 4.30
CA LEU A 378 -2.79 23.77 3.92
C LEU A 378 -3.49 24.67 4.95
N LYS A 379 -3.40 25.99 4.75
CA LYS A 379 -3.87 26.98 5.71
C LYS A 379 -5.34 26.76 6.09
N MET A 380 -6.23 26.61 5.12
CA MET A 380 -7.66 26.42 5.38
C MET A 380 -7.94 25.16 6.20
N GLU A 381 -7.19 24.08 5.95
CA GLU A 381 -7.37 22.81 6.66
C GLU A 381 -6.88 22.91 8.12
N PHE A 382 -5.76 23.60 8.37
CA PHE A 382 -5.31 23.88 9.72
C PHE A 382 -6.28 24.80 10.48
N ASP A 383 -6.81 25.84 9.81
CA ASP A 383 -7.76 26.78 10.43
C ASP A 383 -9.11 26.12 10.76
N SER A 384 -9.55 25.14 9.94
CA SER A 384 -10.83 24.45 10.11
C SER A 384 -10.82 23.31 11.12
N VAL A 385 -9.65 22.86 11.59
CA VAL A 385 -9.56 21.80 12.61
C VAL A 385 -10.26 22.26 13.90
N ARG A 386 -11.31 21.54 14.27
CA ARG A 386 -12.07 21.82 15.51
C ARG A 386 -11.60 20.94 16.67
N SER A 387 -11.39 19.65 16.40
CA SER A 387 -10.90 18.69 17.39
C SER A 387 -9.38 18.69 17.39
N ASN A 388 -8.77 18.73 18.58
CA ASN A 388 -7.30 18.68 18.74
C ASN A 388 -6.54 19.85 18.06
N LYS A 389 -7.17 21.02 17.93
CA LYS A 389 -6.58 22.22 17.30
C LYS A 389 -5.18 22.55 17.83
N ALA A 390 -5.00 22.51 19.15
CA ALA A 390 -3.72 22.77 19.80
C ALA A 390 -2.61 21.81 19.33
N ILE A 391 -2.94 20.54 19.06
CA ILE A 391 -1.99 19.56 18.53
C ILE A 391 -1.60 19.95 17.11
N SER A 392 -2.58 20.21 16.24
CA SER A 392 -2.31 20.64 14.86
C SER A 392 -1.51 21.93 14.80
N ASP A 393 -1.81 22.93 15.63
CA ASP A 393 -1.06 24.18 15.69
C ASP A 393 0.38 23.98 16.20
N SER A 394 0.59 23.00 17.10
CA SER A 394 1.92 22.66 17.58
C SER A 394 2.83 22.16 16.47
N VAL A 395 2.30 21.48 15.46
CA VAL A 395 3.08 21.02 14.29
C VAL A 395 3.72 22.20 13.57
N LEU A 396 2.93 23.25 13.26
CA LEU A 396 3.44 24.46 12.60
C LEU A 396 4.47 25.18 13.48
N THR A 397 4.28 25.15 14.80
CA THR A 397 5.22 25.73 15.77
C THR A 397 6.55 24.97 15.77
N VAL A 398 6.53 23.64 15.76
CA VAL A 398 7.75 22.80 15.70
C VAL A 398 8.49 23.04 14.38
N LEU A 399 7.79 23.07 13.25
CA LEU A 399 8.40 23.34 11.95
C LEU A 399 9.10 24.71 11.89
N ARG A 400 8.46 25.78 12.46
CA ARG A 400 9.11 27.10 12.58
C ARG A 400 10.36 27.06 13.46
N LYS A 401 10.31 26.33 14.58
CA LYS A 401 11.48 26.16 15.47
C LYS A 401 12.65 25.44 14.79
N LEU A 402 12.36 24.52 13.86
CA LEU A 402 13.35 23.85 13.03
C LEU A 402 13.92 24.76 11.94
N GLY A 403 13.35 25.94 11.72
CA GLY A 403 13.80 26.92 10.73
C GLY A 403 12.99 26.93 9.43
N ALA A 404 11.85 26.22 9.36
CA ALA A 404 11.01 26.23 8.17
C ALA A 404 10.33 27.60 7.97
N GLN A 405 10.43 28.11 6.75
CA GLN A 405 9.61 29.22 6.28
C GLN A 405 8.32 28.60 5.69
N LEU A 406 7.21 28.73 6.44
CA LEU A 406 5.93 28.12 6.07
C LEU A 406 5.18 28.99 5.07
N ILE A 407 4.85 28.41 3.92
CA ILE A 407 4.12 29.03 2.82
C ILE A 407 2.67 28.54 2.85
N PRO A 408 1.67 29.42 3.03
CA PRO A 408 0.27 29.01 2.95
C PRO A 408 -0.08 28.61 1.51
N ILE A 409 -0.74 27.46 1.35
CA ILE A 409 -1.18 26.95 0.06
C ILE A 409 -2.63 26.50 0.12
N GLU A 410 -3.28 26.45 -1.04
CA GLU A 410 -4.62 25.91 -1.24
C GLU A 410 -4.59 24.80 -2.27
N LEU A 411 -5.43 23.77 -2.08
CA LEU A 411 -5.56 22.67 -3.04
C LEU A 411 -6.30 23.11 -4.30
N PRO A 412 -6.02 22.49 -5.47
CA PRO A 412 -6.78 22.69 -6.69
C PRO A 412 -8.29 22.51 -6.49
N LYS A 413 -9.10 23.42 -7.03
CA LYS A 413 -10.56 23.42 -6.92
C LYS A 413 -11.19 22.68 -8.10
N LEU A 414 -11.25 21.36 -8.03
CA LEU A 414 -11.89 20.47 -8.99
C LEU A 414 -12.91 19.57 -8.27
N PRO A 415 -13.89 18.97 -8.97
CA PRO A 415 -14.93 18.13 -8.36
C PRO A 415 -14.36 16.75 -7.93
N LEU A 416 -13.46 16.75 -6.94
CA LEU A 416 -12.66 15.58 -6.53
C LEU A 416 -13.53 14.39 -6.12
N ASP A 417 -14.65 14.63 -5.43
CA ASP A 417 -15.54 13.54 -4.98
C ASP A 417 -16.15 12.78 -6.16
N GLY A 418 -16.43 13.47 -7.29
CA GLY A 418 -16.87 12.83 -8.53
C GLY A 418 -15.83 11.86 -9.11
N LEU A 419 -14.53 12.11 -8.88
CA LEU A 419 -13.45 11.25 -9.36
C LEU A 419 -13.33 9.92 -8.61
N ARG A 420 -14.08 9.73 -7.52
CA ARG A 420 -14.15 8.43 -6.81
C ARG A 420 -14.68 7.31 -7.70
N ILE A 421 -15.42 7.62 -8.77
CA ILE A 421 -15.88 6.63 -9.72
C ILE A 421 -14.72 5.86 -10.38
N ILE A 422 -13.51 6.43 -10.46
CA ILE A 422 -12.32 5.74 -10.96
C ILE A 422 -12.02 4.51 -10.09
N LEU A 423 -11.93 4.69 -8.78
CA LEU A 423 -11.75 3.59 -7.83
C LEU A 423 -12.92 2.61 -7.91
N SER A 424 -14.16 3.11 -7.96
CA SER A 424 -15.36 2.28 -7.95
C SER A 424 -15.44 1.37 -9.18
N ALA A 425 -15.18 1.91 -10.38
CA ALA A 425 -15.18 1.16 -11.63
C ALA A 425 -14.05 0.12 -11.66
N GLU A 426 -12.84 0.51 -11.27
CA GLU A 426 -11.68 -0.41 -11.27
C GLU A 426 -11.86 -1.53 -10.24
N ALA A 427 -12.37 -1.24 -9.03
CA ALA A 427 -12.65 -2.24 -8.02
C ALA A 427 -13.76 -3.21 -8.46
N ALA A 428 -14.81 -2.71 -9.09
CA ALA A 428 -15.86 -3.57 -9.65
C ALA A 428 -15.34 -4.47 -10.77
N ALA A 429 -14.42 -3.99 -11.61
CA ALA A 429 -13.77 -4.79 -12.64
C ALA A 429 -12.82 -5.84 -12.03
N ALA A 430 -12.04 -5.49 -11.00
CA ALA A 430 -11.14 -6.40 -10.30
C ALA A 430 -11.85 -7.59 -9.64
N PHE A 431 -13.13 -7.39 -9.23
CA PHE A 431 -13.97 -8.39 -8.57
C PHE A 431 -15.25 -8.72 -9.35
N ASP A 432 -15.22 -8.57 -10.68
CA ASP A 432 -16.39 -8.80 -11.53
C ASP A 432 -16.91 -10.24 -11.46
N GLU A 433 -16.01 -11.23 -11.45
CA GLU A 433 -16.40 -12.65 -11.35
C GLU A 433 -17.02 -12.96 -9.99
N LEU A 434 -16.50 -12.39 -8.91
CA LEU A 434 -17.08 -12.51 -7.55
C LEU A 434 -18.54 -12.04 -7.55
N THR A 435 -18.79 -10.85 -8.12
CA THR A 435 -20.14 -10.25 -8.19
C THR A 435 -21.06 -11.06 -9.10
N ARG A 436 -20.62 -11.43 -10.31
CA ARG A 436 -21.45 -12.17 -11.27
C ARG A 436 -21.77 -13.60 -10.85
N SER A 437 -20.90 -14.21 -10.04
CA SER A 437 -21.14 -15.54 -9.49
C SER A 437 -22.04 -15.55 -8.24
N GLY A 438 -22.39 -14.37 -7.69
CA GLY A 438 -23.14 -14.24 -6.43
C GLY A 438 -22.31 -14.58 -5.18
N LYS A 439 -21.00 -14.84 -5.32
CA LYS A 439 -20.15 -15.15 -4.17
C LYS A 439 -19.88 -13.94 -3.28
N ASP A 440 -20.18 -12.74 -3.74
CA ASP A 440 -20.15 -11.52 -2.94
C ASP A 440 -21.18 -11.54 -1.80
N ASP A 441 -22.22 -12.38 -1.86
CA ASP A 441 -23.14 -12.64 -0.75
C ASP A 441 -22.48 -13.35 0.45
N LEU A 442 -21.32 -14.00 0.24
CA LEU A 442 -20.54 -14.64 1.30
C LEU A 442 -19.65 -13.66 2.07
N MET A 443 -19.53 -12.43 1.61
CA MET A 443 -18.71 -11.42 2.27
C MET A 443 -19.29 -11.02 3.63
N VAL A 444 -18.42 -10.70 4.59
CA VAL A 444 -18.80 -10.42 5.98
C VAL A 444 -19.70 -9.20 6.11
N ARG A 445 -19.49 -8.19 5.26
CA ARG A 445 -20.21 -6.93 5.31
C ARG A 445 -21.13 -6.79 4.11
N GLN A 446 -22.45 -6.64 4.37
CA GLN A 446 -23.49 -6.51 3.36
C GLN A 446 -24.23 -5.15 3.38
N MET A 447 -23.82 -4.22 4.30
CA MET A 447 -24.48 -2.93 4.45
C MET A 447 -24.27 -2.03 3.23
N LYS A 448 -25.10 -1.00 3.07
CA LYS A 448 -25.11 -0.06 1.92
C LYS A 448 -23.71 0.42 1.49
N GLY A 449 -22.82 0.74 2.42
CA GLY A 449 -21.46 1.23 2.13
C GLY A 449 -20.39 0.13 2.02
N ALA A 450 -20.75 -1.16 1.95
CA ALA A 450 -19.83 -2.28 1.81
C ALA A 450 -19.57 -2.63 0.33
N TRP A 451 -18.49 -3.36 0.07
CA TRP A 451 -18.08 -3.75 -1.27
C TRP A 451 -19.13 -4.44 -2.12
N PRO A 452 -19.95 -5.41 -1.62
CA PRO A 452 -20.96 -6.05 -2.46
C PRO A 452 -21.86 -5.05 -3.17
N ASN A 453 -22.39 -4.07 -2.43
CA ASN A 453 -23.23 -3.03 -3.01
C ASN A 453 -22.45 -2.07 -3.91
N SER A 454 -21.21 -1.72 -3.53
CA SER A 454 -20.36 -0.88 -4.36
C SER A 454 -20.02 -1.55 -5.68
N PHE A 455 -19.65 -2.83 -5.69
CA PHE A 455 -19.37 -3.58 -6.92
C PHE A 455 -20.60 -3.69 -7.81
N ARG A 456 -21.77 -3.99 -7.24
CA ARG A 456 -23.05 -4.08 -7.98
C ARG A 456 -23.41 -2.74 -8.62
N SER A 457 -23.39 -1.64 -7.85
CA SER A 457 -23.74 -0.30 -8.35
C SER A 457 -22.75 0.24 -9.36
N SER A 458 -21.45 -0.05 -9.19
CA SER A 458 -20.41 0.42 -10.09
C SER A 458 -20.49 -0.19 -11.51
N ARG A 459 -21.22 -1.29 -11.68
CA ARG A 459 -21.50 -1.85 -13.01
C ARG A 459 -22.42 -0.97 -13.86
N PHE A 460 -23.07 0.01 -13.25
CA PHE A 460 -23.88 1.02 -13.93
C PHE A 460 -23.09 2.29 -14.29
N ILE A 461 -21.78 2.33 -14.02
CA ILE A 461 -20.94 3.46 -14.47
C ILE A 461 -20.66 3.25 -15.96
N PRO A 462 -21.12 4.15 -16.84
CA PRO A 462 -20.80 4.08 -18.26
C PRO A 462 -19.29 4.25 -18.49
N ALA A 463 -18.75 3.56 -19.49
CA ALA A 463 -17.34 3.71 -19.86
C ALA A 463 -16.97 5.17 -20.21
N VAL A 464 -17.92 5.92 -20.80
CA VAL A 464 -17.76 7.35 -21.11
C VAL A 464 -17.46 8.13 -19.84
N GLU A 465 -18.23 7.94 -18.78
CA GLU A 465 -18.04 8.66 -17.50
C GLU A 465 -16.70 8.30 -16.82
N TYR A 466 -16.27 7.05 -16.93
CA TYR A 466 -14.95 6.63 -16.45
C TYR A 466 -13.81 7.31 -17.22
N ILE A 467 -13.95 7.43 -18.56
CA ILE A 467 -12.97 8.12 -19.40
C ILE A 467 -12.95 9.63 -19.08
N GLU A 468 -14.12 10.27 -18.97
CA GLU A 468 -14.23 11.69 -18.60
C GLU A 468 -13.63 11.96 -17.22
N ALA A 469 -13.87 11.10 -16.23
CA ALA A 469 -13.23 11.20 -14.93
C ALA A 469 -11.69 11.15 -15.02
N ASN A 470 -11.12 10.30 -15.88
CA ASN A 470 -9.68 10.25 -16.09
C ASN A 470 -9.16 11.49 -16.87
N ARG A 471 -9.97 12.11 -17.73
CA ARG A 471 -9.62 13.41 -18.34
C ARG A 471 -9.60 14.55 -17.31
N VAL A 472 -10.56 14.58 -16.38
CA VAL A 472 -10.54 15.52 -15.24
C VAL A 472 -9.35 15.24 -14.32
N ARG A 473 -9.02 13.96 -14.08
CA ARG A 473 -7.83 13.56 -13.34
C ARG A 473 -6.54 14.07 -13.99
N TYR A 474 -6.45 14.08 -15.33
CA TYR A 474 -5.31 14.68 -16.04
C TYR A 474 -5.20 16.17 -15.73
N LEU A 475 -6.30 16.93 -15.75
CA LEU A 475 -6.29 18.35 -15.37
C LEU A 475 -5.84 18.52 -13.91
N LEU A 476 -6.31 17.66 -13.01
CA LEU A 476 -5.91 17.67 -11.60
C LEU A 476 -4.40 17.49 -11.43
N ILE A 477 -3.79 16.57 -12.21
CA ILE A 477 -2.34 16.35 -12.20
C ILE A 477 -1.59 17.63 -12.63
N GLN A 478 -2.06 18.32 -13.67
CA GLN A 478 -1.45 19.56 -14.13
C GLN A 478 -1.59 20.70 -13.09
N GLU A 479 -2.75 20.84 -12.46
CA GLU A 479 -2.95 21.83 -11.38
C GLU A 479 -2.08 21.52 -10.14
N MET A 480 -1.98 20.25 -9.78
CA MET A 480 -1.10 19.85 -8.69
C MET A 480 0.38 20.11 -9.01
N GLN A 481 0.80 19.94 -10.27
CA GLN A 481 2.15 20.30 -10.72
C GLN A 481 2.42 21.80 -10.56
N LYS A 482 1.43 22.66 -10.90
CA LYS A 482 1.55 24.12 -10.71
C LYS A 482 1.72 24.45 -9.23
N LEU A 483 0.89 23.85 -8.35
CA LEU A 483 0.99 24.04 -6.91
C LEU A 483 2.36 23.62 -6.38
N MET A 484 2.85 22.45 -6.79
CA MET A 484 4.10 21.87 -6.29
C MET A 484 5.35 22.49 -6.89
N LYS A 485 5.25 23.34 -7.94
CA LYS A 485 6.41 23.97 -8.59
C LYS A 485 7.28 24.76 -7.62
N ASP A 486 6.65 25.45 -6.68
CA ASP A 486 7.31 26.31 -5.70
C ASP A 486 7.34 25.73 -4.28
N ILE A 487 6.99 24.45 -4.12
CA ILE A 487 6.91 23.74 -2.85
C ILE A 487 7.73 22.45 -2.94
N ASP A 488 8.62 22.21 -1.99
CA ASP A 488 9.40 20.98 -1.91
C ASP A 488 8.62 19.86 -1.15
N VAL A 489 7.99 20.26 -0.04
CA VAL A 489 7.14 19.41 0.81
C VAL A 489 6.03 20.29 1.37
N TYR A 490 4.84 19.79 1.52
CA TYR A 490 3.82 20.48 2.31
C TYR A 490 3.25 19.59 3.41
N VAL A 491 2.68 20.22 4.43
CA VAL A 491 2.09 19.56 5.59
C VAL A 491 0.59 19.85 5.67
N ALA A 492 -0.15 18.82 6.06
CA ALA A 492 -1.60 18.88 6.22
C ALA A 492 -2.08 17.99 7.38
N PRO A 493 -3.16 18.34 8.07
CA PRO A 493 -3.88 17.38 8.89
C PRO A 493 -4.24 16.14 8.06
N SER A 494 -4.01 14.93 8.60
CA SER A 494 -4.05 13.70 7.79
C SER A 494 -5.40 13.44 7.10
N PHE A 495 -6.48 13.98 7.66
CA PHE A 495 -7.85 13.93 7.09
C PHE A 495 -8.42 15.33 6.82
N GLY A 496 -7.56 16.34 6.65
CA GLY A 496 -7.97 17.69 6.28
C GLY A 496 -8.49 17.75 4.85
N GLY A 497 -9.74 18.16 4.67
CA GLY A 497 -10.39 18.36 3.37
C GLY A 497 -10.23 17.20 2.40
N SER A 498 -10.00 17.54 1.13
CA SER A 498 -9.85 16.57 0.04
C SER A 498 -8.40 16.11 -0.18
N ASN A 499 -7.46 16.50 0.66
CA ASN A 499 -6.02 16.23 0.46
C ASN A 499 -5.69 14.76 0.25
N LEU A 500 -6.27 13.87 1.08
CA LEU A 500 -6.04 12.44 0.98
C LEU A 500 -6.51 11.87 -0.37
N LEU A 501 -7.70 12.25 -0.83
CA LEU A 501 -8.24 11.82 -2.13
C LEU A 501 -7.40 12.38 -3.29
N LEU A 502 -7.12 13.69 -3.26
CA LEU A 502 -6.33 14.36 -4.29
C LEU A 502 -4.97 13.71 -4.48
N THR A 503 -4.22 13.50 -3.41
CA THR A 503 -2.86 12.94 -3.49
C THR A 503 -2.83 11.46 -3.88
N ASN A 504 -3.91 10.70 -3.61
CA ASN A 504 -4.07 9.34 -4.13
C ASN A 504 -4.41 9.33 -5.62
N LEU A 505 -5.27 10.25 -6.11
CA LEU A 505 -5.60 10.41 -7.53
C LEU A 505 -4.40 10.86 -8.37
N THR A 506 -3.55 11.73 -7.83
CA THR A 506 -2.39 12.27 -8.54
C THR A 506 -1.11 11.46 -8.35
N GLY A 507 -1.12 10.47 -7.45
CA GLY A 507 0.01 9.58 -7.22
C GLY A 507 1.13 10.14 -6.35
N HIS A 508 0.94 11.26 -5.66
CA HIS A 508 1.98 11.89 -4.82
C HIS A 508 2.32 11.07 -3.58
N PRO A 509 3.60 11.06 -3.14
CA PRO A 509 4.02 10.37 -1.93
C PRO A 509 3.54 11.10 -0.67
N CYS A 510 3.31 10.33 0.39
CA CYS A 510 2.88 10.83 1.70
C CYS A 510 3.59 10.07 2.81
N VAL A 511 4.08 10.80 3.81
CA VAL A 511 4.50 10.26 5.10
C VAL A 511 3.49 10.70 6.14
N VAL A 512 2.86 9.74 6.81
CA VAL A 512 2.00 9.96 7.98
C VAL A 512 2.76 9.54 9.24
N LEU A 513 2.72 10.36 10.28
CA LEU A 513 3.38 10.06 11.55
C LEU A 513 2.64 10.70 12.72
N PRO A 514 2.82 10.19 13.95
CA PRO A 514 2.18 10.77 15.15
C PRO A 514 2.59 12.24 15.38
N ASP A 515 1.61 13.07 15.72
CA ASP A 515 1.79 14.48 16.08
C ASP A 515 1.27 14.83 17.49
N GLY A 516 0.71 13.84 18.20
CA GLY A 516 0.17 14.01 19.53
C GLY A 516 -0.75 12.87 19.96
N PHE A 517 -1.46 13.13 21.05
CA PHE A 517 -2.43 12.20 21.62
C PHE A 517 -3.69 12.97 22.04
N THR A 518 -4.86 12.36 21.81
CA THR A 518 -6.14 12.89 22.29
C THR A 518 -6.20 12.88 23.83
N LYS A 519 -7.21 13.52 24.40
CA LYS A 519 -7.47 13.47 25.84
C LYS A 519 -7.71 12.04 26.36
N GLU A 520 -8.21 11.17 25.49
CA GLU A 520 -8.45 9.75 25.78
C GLU A 520 -7.20 8.89 25.62
N GLY A 521 -6.05 9.49 25.29
CA GLY A 521 -4.77 8.79 25.14
C GLY A 521 -4.60 8.01 23.83
N THR A 522 -5.43 8.25 22.83
CA THR A 522 -5.26 7.67 21.50
C THR A 522 -4.43 8.59 20.60
N PRO A 523 -3.61 8.04 19.67
CA PRO A 523 -2.75 8.86 18.83
C PRO A 523 -3.54 9.75 17.86
N THR A 524 -2.91 10.88 17.50
CA THR A 524 -3.26 11.72 16.34
C THR A 524 -2.09 11.73 15.36
N SER A 525 -2.29 12.27 14.17
CA SER A 525 -1.26 12.29 13.14
C SER A 525 -1.31 13.48 12.23
N ILE A 526 -0.16 13.78 11.66
CA ILE A 526 0.04 14.74 10.58
C ILE A 526 0.57 14.03 9.34
N SER A 527 0.25 14.57 8.17
CA SER A 527 0.74 14.08 6.88
C SER A 527 1.66 15.09 6.22
N PHE A 528 2.83 14.61 5.78
CA PHE A 528 3.75 15.33 4.91
C PHE A 528 3.60 14.79 3.50
N ILE A 529 3.49 15.66 2.51
CA ILE A 529 3.32 15.31 1.11
C ILE A 529 4.50 15.85 0.31
N GLY A 530 5.14 15.01 -0.49
CA GLY A 530 6.29 15.36 -1.31
C GLY A 530 5.99 15.52 -2.79
N GLN A 531 6.99 15.97 -3.53
CA GLN A 531 7.01 15.90 -4.99
C GLN A 531 6.91 14.45 -5.46
N LEU A 532 6.41 14.22 -6.67
CA LEU A 532 6.51 12.90 -7.30
C LEU A 532 7.98 12.46 -7.34
N PHE A 533 8.26 11.22 -6.97
CA PHE A 533 9.62 10.66 -6.85
C PHE A 533 10.53 11.39 -5.85
N GLY A 534 9.96 12.21 -4.98
CA GLY A 534 10.65 13.01 -3.96
C GLY A 534 10.70 12.38 -2.57
N GLU A 535 10.53 11.06 -2.44
CA GLU A 535 10.48 10.35 -1.16
C GLU A 535 11.69 10.63 -0.28
N ALA A 536 12.87 10.79 -0.87
CA ALA A 536 14.11 11.04 -0.12
C ALA A 536 14.03 12.34 0.69
N LYS A 537 13.65 13.44 0.03
CA LYS A 537 13.49 14.75 0.68
C LYS A 537 12.30 14.74 1.66
N LEU A 538 11.18 14.14 1.25
CA LEU A 538 9.98 14.00 2.07
C LEU A 538 10.29 13.29 3.39
N LEU A 539 10.96 12.13 3.34
CA LEU A 539 11.34 11.37 4.53
C LEU A 539 12.36 12.12 5.39
N ALA A 540 13.32 12.81 4.79
CA ALA A 540 14.28 13.61 5.56
C ALA A 540 13.61 14.75 6.35
N VAL A 541 12.68 15.47 5.74
CA VAL A 541 11.89 16.53 6.41
C VAL A 541 11.02 15.95 7.52
N ALA A 542 10.27 14.87 7.24
CA ALA A 542 9.43 14.21 8.24
C ALA A 542 10.25 13.65 9.41
N LYS A 543 11.48 13.14 9.14
CA LYS A 543 12.39 12.67 10.19
C LYS A 543 12.83 13.81 11.12
N GLN A 544 13.20 14.96 10.59
CA GLN A 544 13.60 16.10 11.41
C GLN A 544 12.45 16.57 12.32
N PHE A 545 11.20 16.53 11.84
CA PHE A 545 10.02 16.78 12.67
C PHE A 545 9.86 15.70 13.74
N GLN A 546 10.01 14.42 13.40
CA GLN A 546 9.90 13.31 14.32
C GLN A 546 10.97 13.35 15.41
N ASP A 547 12.22 13.70 15.06
CA ASP A 547 13.34 13.82 16.00
C ASP A 547 13.17 15.02 16.97
N ALA A 548 12.44 16.06 16.54
CA ALA A 548 12.11 17.22 17.38
C ALA A 548 10.92 16.98 18.31
N THR A 549 10.29 15.79 18.23
CA THR A 549 9.11 15.40 19.01
C THR A 549 9.29 13.98 19.54
N ASP A 550 8.64 13.66 20.66
CA ASP A 550 8.78 12.34 21.30
C ASP A 550 7.55 11.43 21.10
N TYR A 551 6.65 11.79 20.20
CA TYR A 551 5.37 11.09 20.06
C TYR A 551 5.55 9.64 19.59
N HIS A 552 6.50 9.37 18.70
CA HIS A 552 6.82 8.04 18.19
C HIS A 552 7.51 7.12 19.21
N LEU A 553 8.03 7.66 20.31
CA LEU A 553 8.67 6.88 21.38
C LEU A 553 7.64 6.29 22.34
N LYS A 554 6.40 6.81 22.31
CA LYS A 554 5.31 6.26 23.13
C LYS A 554 4.74 5.02 22.48
N HIS A 555 4.41 4.03 23.28
CA HIS A 555 3.81 2.78 22.82
C HIS A 555 2.63 2.37 23.72
N PRO A 556 1.68 1.58 23.19
CA PRO A 556 0.51 1.16 23.92
C PRO A 556 0.87 0.22 25.08
N LYS A 557 0.12 0.33 26.17
CA LYS A 557 0.14 -0.66 27.25
C LYS A 557 -0.77 -1.82 26.83
N LEU A 558 -0.18 -2.96 26.50
CA LEU A 558 -0.93 -4.12 26.05
C LEU A 558 -1.63 -4.78 27.25
N GLN A 559 -2.88 -5.20 27.02
CA GLN A 559 -3.65 -5.93 28.03
C GLN A 559 -3.15 -7.37 28.10
N GLU A 560 -2.87 -7.86 29.31
CA GLU A 560 -2.45 -9.23 29.55
C GLU A 560 -3.57 -10.26 29.42
#